data_fbf806abaecebf7231102faab6266c8c
#
_entry.id   fbf806abaecebf7231102faab6266c8c
#
_cell.length_a   1.000
_cell.length_b   1.000
_cell.length_c   1.000
_cell.angle_alpha   90.00
_cell.angle_beta   90.00
_cell.angle_gamma   90.00
#
_symmetry.space_group_name_H-M   'P 1'
#
loop_
_entity.id
_entity.type
_entity.pdbx_description
1 polymer ?
#
loop_
_entity_poly.entity_id
_entity_poly.type
_entity_poly.pdbx_seq_one_letter_code
_entity_poly.pdbx_strand_id
1 'polypeptide(L)'
;MAHGCLNDIHDVHFSFQMLLFLAIPCVFLVVNVRAIDDSPRPDYFHPLGGLTMQLESYVKEHGPTEGLEADLWFEQKLDHFTPSNTEVFSQRYAMNKAYYGNNSLAFLLISGDMAMIEHFIGYSFMGDEARKWRAATFMLEHRFYGKTIPKGNLEMDSLKYLSSEQALADVANFITQMNIQHGFENPKWIVFGWSYAGSLAAWMRYRYPHLVYAAVASSAPLVANADFSGYFQEVSKALTTVEPKCADPIRDAFSIMSAGMKNKTKRAHYAELFKGRPLCRYNSEWAEFYGTNK
;
A
#
# COMPACT_ATOMS: atom_id res chain seq x y z
N MET A 1 -2.03 -32.37 -3.88
CA MET A 1 -2.33 -31.96 -2.49
C MET A 1 -2.29 -30.44 -2.24
N ALA A 2 -1.64 -29.63 -3.09
CA ALA A 2 -1.62 -28.17 -2.91
C ALA A 2 -2.88 -27.44 -3.44
N HIS A 3 -3.66 -28.07 -4.32
CA HIS A 3 -4.89 -27.48 -4.87
C HIS A 3 -6.03 -27.36 -3.83
N GLY A 4 -6.10 -28.23 -2.82
CA GLY A 4 -7.15 -28.19 -1.81
C GLY A 4 -7.02 -27.03 -0.82
N CYS A 5 -5.80 -26.58 -0.51
CA CYS A 5 -5.58 -25.50 0.44
C CYS A 5 -5.97 -24.10 -0.08
N LEU A 6 -6.17 -23.93 -1.38
CA LEU A 6 -6.42 -22.62 -2.00
C LEU A 6 -7.89 -22.38 -2.38
N ASN A 7 -8.67 -23.45 -2.63
CA ASN A 7 -10.06 -23.31 -3.05
C ASN A 7 -11.02 -22.94 -1.89
N ASP A 8 -10.66 -23.25 -0.63
CA ASP A 8 -11.52 -22.99 0.52
C ASP A 8 -11.33 -21.61 1.14
N ILE A 9 -10.41 -20.78 0.57
CA ILE A 9 -10.11 -19.43 1.06
C ILE A 9 -11.20 -18.41 0.68
N HIS A 10 -12.07 -18.72 -0.27
CA HIS A 10 -13.08 -17.79 -0.77
C HIS A 10 -14.22 -17.46 0.19
N ASP A 11 -14.45 -18.28 1.23
CA ASP A 11 -15.62 -18.15 2.11
C ASP A 11 -15.32 -17.59 3.51
N VAL A 12 -14.10 -17.11 3.79
CA VAL A 12 -13.75 -16.60 5.12
C VAL A 12 -13.90 -15.08 5.18
N HIS A 13 -14.81 -14.65 6.03
CA HIS A 13 -15.26 -13.30 6.31
C HIS A 13 -14.19 -12.18 6.25
N PHE A 14 -14.62 -10.99 5.82
CA PHE A 14 -13.96 -9.71 5.53
C PHE A 14 -12.81 -9.27 6.48
N SER A 15 -12.79 -9.69 7.73
CA SER A 15 -11.70 -9.39 8.68
C SER A 15 -10.40 -10.15 8.39
N PHE A 16 -10.47 -11.26 7.66
CA PHE A 16 -9.33 -12.11 7.31
C PHE A 16 -8.64 -11.71 6.00
N GLN A 17 -9.35 -11.01 5.12
CA GLN A 17 -8.80 -10.57 3.85
C GLN A 17 -7.61 -9.62 3.99
N MET A 18 -7.57 -8.80 5.04
CA MET A 18 -6.46 -7.87 5.24
C MET A 18 -5.13 -8.54 5.64
N LEU A 19 -5.17 -9.63 6.39
CA LEU A 19 -3.96 -10.41 6.71
C LEU A 19 -3.48 -11.22 5.49
N LEU A 20 -4.42 -11.69 4.65
CA LEU A 20 -4.10 -12.41 3.41
C LEU A 20 -3.39 -11.50 2.39
N PHE A 21 -3.72 -10.21 2.29
CA PHE A 21 -3.10 -9.31 1.33
C PHE A 21 -1.59 -9.10 1.54
N LEU A 22 -1.11 -9.20 2.77
CA LEU A 22 0.32 -9.13 3.06
C LEU A 22 1.03 -10.50 2.91
N ALA A 23 0.27 -11.60 3.00
CA ALA A 23 0.78 -12.96 2.78
C ALA A 23 0.78 -13.39 1.31
N ILE A 24 -0.08 -12.77 0.47
CA ILE A 24 -0.23 -13.09 -0.95
C ILE A 24 1.10 -13.11 -1.72
N PRO A 25 2.06 -12.17 -1.56
CA PRO A 25 3.33 -12.27 -2.27
C PRO A 25 4.09 -13.56 -1.97
N CYS A 26 4.05 -14.04 -0.74
CA CYS A 26 4.72 -15.28 -0.34
C CYS A 26 3.96 -16.53 -0.82
N VAL A 27 2.63 -16.53 -0.78
CA VAL A 27 1.78 -17.65 -1.23
C VAL A 27 1.81 -17.77 -2.75
N PHE A 28 1.73 -16.65 -3.50
CA PHE A 28 1.90 -16.66 -4.96
C PHE A 28 3.31 -17.08 -5.39
N LEU A 29 4.33 -16.73 -4.63
CA LEU A 29 5.69 -17.16 -4.91
C LEU A 29 5.84 -18.68 -4.87
N VAL A 30 5.22 -19.34 -3.88
CA VAL A 30 5.30 -20.80 -3.71
C VAL A 30 4.41 -21.57 -4.69
N VAL A 31 3.21 -21.05 -4.98
CA VAL A 31 2.28 -21.68 -5.92
C VAL A 31 2.80 -21.64 -7.35
N ASN A 32 3.48 -20.54 -7.74
CA ASN A 32 4.09 -20.45 -9.07
C ASN A 32 5.31 -21.38 -9.26
N VAL A 33 5.96 -21.85 -8.20
CA VAL A 33 7.07 -22.83 -8.31
C VAL A 33 6.61 -24.20 -8.81
N ARG A 34 5.35 -24.57 -8.64
CA ARG A 34 4.80 -25.88 -9.08
C ARG A 34 3.92 -25.84 -10.34
N ALA A 35 3.43 -24.67 -10.72
CA ALA A 35 2.63 -24.47 -11.91
C ALA A 35 3.47 -23.86 -13.05
N ILE A 36 4.47 -24.60 -13.51
CA ILE A 36 5.18 -24.24 -14.76
C ILE A 36 4.31 -24.78 -15.90
N ASP A 37 3.36 -23.97 -16.33
CA ASP A 37 2.74 -24.08 -17.63
C ASP A 37 3.38 -23.03 -18.53
N ASP A 38 3.79 -23.40 -19.75
CA ASP A 38 4.50 -22.58 -20.75
C ASP A 38 3.62 -21.50 -21.41
N SER A 39 2.45 -21.22 -20.86
CA SER A 39 1.60 -20.14 -21.37
C SER A 39 2.22 -18.76 -21.09
N PRO A 40 2.14 -17.77 -22.02
CA PRO A 40 2.61 -16.43 -21.79
C PRO A 40 1.84 -15.80 -20.62
N ARG A 41 2.56 -15.59 -19.51
CA ARG A 41 1.98 -14.99 -18.31
C ARG A 41 1.78 -13.49 -18.55
N PRO A 42 0.65 -12.93 -18.11
CA PRO A 42 0.47 -11.48 -18.14
C PRO A 42 1.57 -10.80 -17.30
N ASP A 43 2.00 -9.60 -17.70
CA ASP A 43 3.09 -8.82 -17.12
C ASP A 43 2.86 -8.31 -15.68
N TYR A 44 2.00 -8.97 -14.91
CA TYR A 44 1.43 -8.51 -13.64
C TYR A 44 2.08 -9.19 -12.43
N PHE A 45 3.36 -8.91 -12.20
CA PHE A 45 3.94 -9.18 -10.87
C PHE A 45 4.06 -7.88 -10.07
N HIS A 46 2.92 -7.21 -9.81
CA HIS A 46 2.83 -6.18 -8.80
C HIS A 46 2.22 -6.78 -7.54
N PRO A 47 2.79 -6.56 -6.32
CA PRO A 47 2.24 -7.10 -5.06
C PRO A 47 0.76 -6.77 -4.82
N LEU A 48 0.27 -5.72 -5.47
CA LEU A 48 -1.13 -5.26 -5.40
C LEU A 48 -1.91 -5.49 -6.71
N GLY A 49 -1.32 -6.16 -7.69
CA GLY A 49 -1.99 -6.45 -8.97
C GLY A 49 -3.34 -7.12 -8.77
N GLY A 50 -3.43 -8.04 -7.81
CA GLY A 50 -4.69 -8.70 -7.48
C GLY A 50 -5.79 -7.73 -7.01
N LEU A 51 -5.46 -6.77 -6.15
CA LEU A 51 -6.41 -5.78 -5.64
C LEU A 51 -6.84 -4.80 -6.74
N THR A 52 -5.88 -4.32 -7.55
CA THR A 52 -6.15 -3.44 -8.70
C THR A 52 -7.06 -4.15 -9.70
N MET A 53 -6.76 -5.40 -10.06
CA MET A 53 -7.58 -6.19 -10.98
C MET A 53 -8.99 -6.46 -10.45
N GLN A 54 -9.13 -6.74 -9.15
CA GLN A 54 -10.45 -6.92 -8.53
C GLN A 54 -11.26 -5.62 -8.58
N LEU A 55 -10.65 -4.48 -8.27
CA LEU A 55 -11.31 -3.19 -8.32
C LEU A 55 -11.65 -2.79 -9.76
N GLU A 56 -10.76 -3.00 -10.73
CA GLU A 56 -11.03 -2.77 -12.15
C GLU A 56 -12.17 -3.66 -12.65
N SER A 57 -12.20 -4.93 -12.26
CA SER A 57 -13.29 -5.84 -12.57
C SER A 57 -14.60 -5.37 -11.94
N TYR A 58 -14.56 -4.92 -10.70
CA TYR A 58 -15.72 -4.39 -9.99
C TYR A 58 -16.25 -3.11 -10.67
N VAL A 59 -15.37 -2.20 -11.04
CA VAL A 59 -15.73 -0.97 -11.79
C VAL A 59 -16.32 -1.30 -13.14
N LYS A 60 -15.79 -2.31 -13.83
CA LYS A 60 -16.33 -2.77 -15.11
C LYS A 60 -17.75 -3.33 -14.98
N GLU A 61 -18.05 -4.00 -13.89
CA GLU A 61 -19.37 -4.60 -13.61
C GLU A 61 -20.39 -3.56 -13.12
N HIS A 62 -19.98 -2.65 -12.23
CA HIS A 62 -20.87 -1.72 -11.52
C HIS A 62 -20.81 -0.29 -12.05
N GLY A 63 -19.93 -0.02 -13.03
CA GLY A 63 -19.71 1.31 -13.57
C GLY A 63 -18.68 2.14 -12.77
N PRO A 64 -18.34 3.32 -13.26
CA PRO A 64 -17.42 4.23 -12.57
C PRO A 64 -18.08 4.78 -11.28
N THR A 65 -17.25 5.15 -10.31
CA THR A 65 -17.71 5.83 -9.10
C THR A 65 -18.43 7.13 -9.46
N GLU A 66 -19.71 7.24 -9.10
CA GLU A 66 -20.52 8.43 -9.34
C GLU A 66 -19.89 9.67 -8.68
N GLY A 67 -19.78 10.76 -9.44
CA GLY A 67 -19.25 12.04 -8.95
C GLY A 67 -17.76 12.05 -8.66
N LEU A 68 -17.01 11.03 -9.10
CA LEU A 68 -15.56 10.99 -8.98
C LEU A 68 -14.92 12.05 -9.90
N GLU A 69 -14.14 12.93 -9.31
CA GLU A 69 -13.22 13.83 -9.99
C GLU A 69 -11.79 13.31 -9.76
N ALA A 70 -11.19 12.73 -10.79
CA ALA A 70 -9.87 12.11 -10.74
C ALA A 70 -8.81 12.94 -11.47
N ASP A 71 -7.55 12.57 -11.29
CA ASP A 71 -6.40 13.25 -11.92
C ASP A 71 -6.37 14.76 -11.68
N LEU A 72 -6.82 15.18 -10.52
CA LEU A 72 -6.67 16.55 -10.06
C LEU A 72 -5.26 16.78 -9.53
N TRP A 73 -4.79 18.02 -9.63
CA TRP A 73 -3.43 18.39 -9.27
C TRP A 73 -3.43 19.58 -8.34
N PHE A 74 -2.50 19.54 -7.40
CA PHE A 74 -2.35 20.53 -6.35
C PHE A 74 -0.87 20.90 -6.21
N GLU A 75 -0.58 22.18 -6.11
CA GLU A 75 0.79 22.64 -5.91
C GLU A 75 1.22 22.42 -4.47
N GLN A 76 2.31 21.66 -4.29
CA GLN A 76 2.85 21.24 -3.01
C GLN A 76 4.29 21.70 -2.84
N LYS A 77 4.70 22.06 -1.62
CA LYS A 77 6.09 22.38 -1.32
C LYS A 77 6.99 21.15 -1.48
N LEU A 78 8.12 21.32 -2.14
CA LEU A 78 9.13 20.27 -2.24
C LEU A 78 9.72 19.93 -0.86
N ASP A 79 10.03 20.95 -0.08
CA ASP A 79 10.57 20.83 1.28
C ASP A 79 9.79 21.71 2.26
N HIS A 80 9.13 21.05 3.22
CA HIS A 80 8.36 21.75 4.25
C HIS A 80 9.19 22.28 5.40
N PHE A 81 10.44 21.82 5.52
CA PHE A 81 11.28 22.07 6.71
C PHE A 81 12.46 23.00 6.44
N THR A 82 12.72 23.35 5.19
CA THR A 82 13.75 24.32 4.81
C THR A 82 13.07 25.59 4.29
N PRO A 83 12.91 26.64 5.12
CA PRO A 83 12.18 27.86 4.73
C PRO A 83 12.72 28.57 3.48
N SER A 84 14.02 28.45 3.22
CA SER A 84 14.68 29.03 2.04
C SER A 84 14.44 28.23 0.76
N ASN A 85 13.94 26.99 0.84
CA ASN A 85 13.56 26.22 -0.32
C ASN A 85 12.14 26.60 -0.74
N THR A 86 12.01 27.27 -1.87
CA THR A 86 10.74 27.71 -2.45
C THR A 86 10.27 26.82 -3.60
N GLU A 87 10.99 25.73 -3.88
CA GLU A 87 10.61 24.79 -4.94
C GLU A 87 9.28 24.11 -4.59
N VAL A 88 8.47 23.88 -5.64
CA VAL A 88 7.18 23.21 -5.56
C VAL A 88 7.11 22.05 -6.54
N PHE A 89 6.14 21.16 -6.34
CA PHE A 89 5.82 20.10 -7.29
C PHE A 89 4.31 19.92 -7.37
N SER A 90 3.84 19.28 -8.44
CA SER A 90 2.43 18.92 -8.57
C SER A 90 2.16 17.59 -7.90
N GLN A 91 1.24 17.58 -6.94
CA GLN A 91 0.78 16.39 -6.23
C GLN A 91 -0.60 16.00 -6.72
N ARG A 92 -0.76 14.74 -7.12
CA ARG A 92 -2.02 14.20 -7.64
C ARG A 92 -2.99 13.91 -6.52
N TYR A 93 -4.28 14.22 -6.75
CA TYR A 93 -5.36 13.83 -5.86
C TYR A 93 -6.64 13.51 -6.63
N ALA A 94 -7.59 12.93 -5.93
CA ALA A 94 -8.96 12.74 -6.42
C ALA A 94 -9.94 13.20 -5.35
N MET A 95 -11.15 13.55 -5.77
CA MET A 95 -12.21 13.92 -4.83
C MET A 95 -13.57 13.45 -5.30
N ASN A 96 -14.53 13.39 -4.37
CA ASN A 96 -15.93 13.17 -4.66
C ASN A 96 -16.79 13.94 -3.64
N LYS A 97 -17.68 14.79 -4.14
CA LYS A 97 -18.62 15.54 -3.35
C LYS A 97 -20.09 15.24 -3.70
N ALA A 98 -20.35 14.19 -4.49
CA ALA A 98 -21.72 13.84 -4.92
C ALA A 98 -22.67 13.65 -3.74
N TYR A 99 -22.17 13.15 -2.64
CA TYR A 99 -22.98 12.90 -1.42
C TYR A 99 -22.81 13.95 -0.34
N TYR A 100 -21.97 14.97 -0.56
CA TYR A 100 -21.65 15.97 0.46
C TYR A 100 -22.88 16.78 0.89
N GLY A 101 -23.15 16.79 2.19
CA GLY A 101 -24.33 17.41 2.77
C GLY A 101 -24.11 18.79 3.39
N ASN A 102 -23.02 19.48 3.08
CA ASN A 102 -22.62 20.77 3.70
C ASN A 102 -22.54 20.71 5.24
N ASN A 103 -22.15 19.57 5.78
CA ASN A 103 -22.07 19.31 7.22
C ASN A 103 -20.65 19.44 7.79
N SER A 104 -19.75 20.04 7.03
CA SER A 104 -18.33 20.23 7.39
C SER A 104 -17.60 18.92 7.75
N LEU A 105 -18.02 17.79 7.17
CA LEU A 105 -17.37 16.50 7.34
C LEU A 105 -16.59 16.13 6.07
N ALA A 106 -15.32 15.85 6.21
CA ALA A 106 -14.44 15.47 5.12
C ALA A 106 -13.64 14.20 5.47
N PHE A 107 -13.59 13.28 4.53
CA PHE A 107 -12.81 12.04 4.63
C PHE A 107 -11.65 12.11 3.66
N LEU A 108 -10.47 11.75 4.13
CA LEU A 108 -9.26 11.69 3.32
C LEU A 108 -8.65 10.30 3.37
N LEU A 109 -8.57 9.63 2.23
CA LEU A 109 -7.79 8.42 2.07
C LEU A 109 -6.36 8.81 1.69
N ILE A 110 -5.41 8.47 2.53
CA ILE A 110 -4.00 8.68 2.26
C ILE A 110 -3.50 7.50 1.43
N SER A 111 -2.93 7.76 0.25
CA SER A 111 -2.17 6.74 -0.47
C SER A 111 -0.84 6.50 0.24
N GLY A 112 -0.41 5.25 0.27
CA GLY A 112 0.87 4.88 0.84
C GLY A 112 1.95 4.78 -0.24
N ASP A 113 2.75 3.75 -0.13
CA ASP A 113 3.86 3.40 -1.01
C ASP A 113 3.42 2.77 -2.34
N MET A 114 2.34 3.29 -2.93
CA MET A 114 1.74 2.81 -4.17
C MET A 114 1.09 3.95 -4.96
N ALA A 115 0.88 3.72 -6.26
CA ALA A 115 0.07 4.61 -7.08
C ALA A 115 -1.36 4.72 -6.53
N MET A 116 -1.94 5.91 -6.62
CA MET A 116 -3.31 6.15 -6.22
C MET A 116 -4.28 5.40 -7.16
N ILE A 117 -5.23 4.69 -6.55
CA ILE A 117 -6.34 4.04 -7.25
C ILE A 117 -7.62 4.77 -6.83
N GLU A 118 -8.02 5.73 -7.63
CA GLU A 118 -9.04 6.73 -7.30
C GLU A 118 -10.41 6.15 -7.00
N HIS A 119 -10.76 5.01 -7.57
CA HIS A 119 -12.05 4.35 -7.34
C HIS A 119 -12.26 3.88 -5.89
N PHE A 120 -11.19 3.77 -5.10
CA PHE A 120 -11.33 3.51 -3.65
C PHE A 120 -12.12 4.59 -2.90
N ILE A 121 -12.19 5.81 -3.42
CA ILE A 121 -13.06 6.86 -2.85
C ILE A 121 -14.52 6.41 -2.77
N GLY A 122 -15.00 5.66 -3.75
CA GLY A 122 -16.39 5.22 -3.82
C GLY A 122 -16.59 3.76 -3.42
N TYR A 123 -15.67 2.89 -3.84
CA TYR A 123 -15.79 1.44 -3.69
C TYR A 123 -14.90 0.91 -2.53
N SER A 124 -15.11 1.48 -1.35
CA SER A 124 -14.43 1.06 -0.13
C SER A 124 -15.31 1.33 1.10
N PHE A 125 -14.90 0.82 2.25
CA PHE A 125 -15.52 1.14 3.53
C PHE A 125 -15.63 2.67 3.76
N MET A 126 -14.58 3.43 3.39
CA MET A 126 -14.64 4.89 3.48
C MET A 126 -15.73 5.47 2.58
N GLY A 127 -15.90 4.95 1.36
CA GLY A 127 -16.95 5.39 0.44
C GLY A 127 -18.36 5.09 0.97
N ASP A 128 -18.56 3.91 1.58
CA ASP A 128 -19.83 3.54 2.20
C ASP A 128 -20.17 4.47 3.37
N GLU A 129 -19.22 4.71 4.25
CA GLU A 129 -19.42 5.64 5.36
C GLU A 129 -19.60 7.08 4.87
N ALA A 130 -18.91 7.50 3.80
CA ALA A 130 -19.10 8.83 3.24
C ALA A 130 -20.52 9.07 2.72
N ARG A 131 -21.12 8.08 2.03
CA ARG A 131 -22.52 8.13 1.62
C ARG A 131 -23.46 8.26 2.81
N LYS A 132 -23.26 7.43 3.83
CA LYS A 132 -24.06 7.40 5.05
C LYS A 132 -23.99 8.72 5.83
N TRP A 133 -22.79 9.26 6.00
CA TRP A 133 -22.55 10.46 6.79
C TRP A 133 -22.58 11.75 5.96
N ARG A 134 -22.81 11.64 4.65
CA ARG A 134 -22.84 12.75 3.70
C ARG A 134 -21.54 13.57 3.72
N ALA A 135 -20.41 12.89 3.77
CA ALA A 135 -19.09 13.51 3.82
C ALA A 135 -18.55 13.82 2.40
N ALA A 136 -17.76 14.88 2.27
CA ALA A 136 -16.89 15.05 1.13
C ALA A 136 -15.73 14.05 1.23
N THR A 137 -15.32 13.45 0.12
CA THR A 137 -14.21 12.48 0.12
C THR A 137 -13.08 12.95 -0.77
N PHE A 138 -11.88 12.67 -0.31
CA PHE A 138 -10.62 12.97 -0.99
C PHE A 138 -9.69 11.78 -0.93
N MET A 139 -8.80 11.68 -1.90
CA MET A 139 -7.67 10.77 -1.88
C MET A 139 -6.43 11.51 -2.36
N LEU A 140 -5.35 11.47 -1.61
CA LEU A 140 -4.09 12.14 -1.91
C LEU A 140 -3.01 11.12 -2.24
N GLU A 141 -2.39 11.25 -3.41
CA GLU A 141 -1.26 10.41 -3.80
C GLU A 141 0.00 10.82 -3.04
N HIS A 142 0.79 9.85 -2.60
CA HIS A 142 2.01 10.10 -1.85
C HIS A 142 3.13 10.59 -2.78
N ARG A 143 3.95 11.56 -2.30
CA ARG A 143 5.15 11.98 -3.02
C ARG A 143 6.04 10.80 -3.40
N PHE A 144 6.61 10.81 -4.59
CA PHE A 144 7.46 9.77 -5.21
C PHE A 144 6.76 8.47 -5.57
N TYR A 145 5.43 8.40 -5.46
CA TYR A 145 4.66 7.24 -5.91
C TYR A 145 3.67 7.62 -7.01
N GLY A 146 3.31 6.64 -7.83
CA GLY A 146 2.36 6.81 -8.92
C GLY A 146 2.79 7.87 -9.94
N LYS A 147 1.93 8.86 -10.16
CA LYS A 147 2.19 9.99 -11.06
C LYS A 147 2.83 11.19 -10.33
N THR A 148 2.86 11.18 -9.03
CA THR A 148 3.38 12.26 -8.18
C THR A 148 4.88 12.08 -7.96
N ILE A 149 5.68 12.50 -8.92
CA ILE A 149 7.15 12.41 -8.87
C ILE A 149 7.76 13.81 -8.76
N PRO A 150 8.10 14.26 -7.53
CA PRO A 150 8.84 15.53 -7.35
C PRO A 150 10.11 15.55 -8.18
N LYS A 151 10.42 16.70 -8.82
CA LYS A 151 11.57 16.89 -9.73
C LYS A 151 11.56 15.99 -10.99
N GLY A 152 10.50 15.19 -11.21
CA GLY A 152 10.35 14.34 -12.38
C GLY A 152 11.31 13.14 -12.47
N ASN A 153 11.99 12.79 -11.38
CA ASN A 153 12.96 11.70 -11.36
C ASN A 153 13.02 11.00 -9.99
N LEU A 154 13.66 9.84 -9.93
CA LEU A 154 13.91 9.03 -8.73
C LEU A 154 15.41 8.94 -8.40
N GLU A 155 16.19 9.96 -8.75
CA GLU A 155 17.60 10.02 -8.45
C GLU A 155 17.84 10.30 -6.95
N MET A 156 19.02 9.95 -6.45
CA MET A 156 19.36 10.09 -5.03
C MET A 156 19.18 11.52 -4.52
N ASP A 157 19.52 12.52 -5.34
CA ASP A 157 19.35 13.95 -5.00
C ASP A 157 17.88 14.37 -4.86
N SER A 158 16.99 13.66 -5.52
CA SER A 158 15.55 13.88 -5.40
C SER A 158 14.97 13.07 -4.23
N LEU A 159 15.42 11.83 -4.03
CA LEU A 159 14.93 10.95 -2.98
C LEU A 159 15.24 11.42 -1.54
N LYS A 160 16.14 12.40 -1.35
CA LYS A 160 16.31 13.04 -0.04
C LYS A 160 15.04 13.71 0.51
N TYR A 161 14.07 14.03 -0.37
CA TYR A 161 12.77 14.56 0.00
C TYR A 161 11.70 13.47 0.24
N LEU A 162 12.05 12.20 0.07
CA LEU A 162 11.18 11.08 0.38
C LEU A 162 11.33 10.71 1.85
N SER A 163 10.47 11.26 2.68
CA SER A 163 10.38 10.88 4.09
C SER A 163 8.92 10.93 4.57
N SER A 164 8.62 10.16 5.61
CA SER A 164 7.30 10.19 6.24
C SER A 164 6.97 11.56 6.83
N GLU A 165 7.97 12.31 7.31
CA GLU A 165 7.77 13.66 7.83
C GLU A 165 7.31 14.63 6.73
N GLN A 166 7.95 14.58 5.57
CA GLN A 166 7.56 15.38 4.40
C GLN A 166 6.14 14.97 3.94
N ALA A 167 5.84 13.67 3.90
CA ALA A 167 4.52 13.17 3.51
C ALA A 167 3.41 13.61 4.47
N LEU A 168 3.67 13.63 5.78
CA LEU A 168 2.72 14.14 6.77
C LEU A 168 2.48 15.65 6.60
N ALA A 169 3.53 16.41 6.31
CA ALA A 169 3.42 17.85 6.04
C ALA A 169 2.66 18.11 4.72
N ASP A 170 2.80 17.24 3.70
CA ASP A 170 1.98 17.28 2.50
C ASP A 170 0.50 17.15 2.82
N VAL A 171 0.14 16.14 3.61
CA VAL A 171 -1.26 15.92 4.02
C VAL A 171 -1.81 17.12 4.79
N ALA A 172 -1.01 17.67 5.71
CA ALA A 172 -1.42 18.84 6.50
C ALA A 172 -1.67 20.08 5.62
N ASN A 173 -0.77 20.33 4.66
CA ASN A 173 -0.92 21.43 3.72
C ASN A 173 -2.12 21.18 2.78
N PHE A 174 -2.30 19.96 2.27
CA PHE A 174 -3.45 19.58 1.45
C PHE A 174 -4.77 19.85 2.17
N ILE A 175 -4.94 19.39 3.41
CA ILE A 175 -6.12 19.64 4.22
C ILE A 175 -6.39 21.16 4.34
N THR A 176 -5.36 21.92 4.64
CA THR A 176 -5.45 23.38 4.81
C THR A 176 -5.94 24.05 3.53
N GLN A 177 -5.37 23.68 2.39
CA GLN A 177 -5.73 24.25 1.09
C GLN A 177 -7.12 23.82 0.63
N MET A 178 -7.50 22.55 0.87
CA MET A 178 -8.85 22.09 0.53
C MET A 178 -9.93 22.78 1.38
N ASN A 179 -9.65 23.13 2.63
CA ASN A 179 -10.54 23.95 3.44
C ASN A 179 -10.80 25.32 2.79
N ILE A 180 -9.74 25.97 2.31
CA ILE A 180 -9.84 27.28 1.64
C ILE A 180 -10.58 27.14 0.30
N GLN A 181 -10.14 26.20 -0.53
CA GLN A 181 -10.68 26.00 -1.89
C GLN A 181 -12.17 25.67 -1.90
N HIS A 182 -12.63 24.89 -0.91
CA HIS A 182 -14.02 24.44 -0.84
C HIS A 182 -14.87 25.19 0.18
N GLY A 183 -14.32 26.18 0.87
CA GLY A 183 -15.05 26.99 1.84
C GLY A 183 -15.54 26.16 3.04
N PHE A 184 -14.76 25.17 3.48
CA PHE A 184 -15.15 24.37 4.64
C PHE A 184 -14.96 25.17 5.93
N GLU A 185 -16.03 25.36 6.68
CA GLU A 185 -16.02 26.04 7.97
C GLU A 185 -15.91 25.03 9.11
N ASN A 186 -14.82 25.11 9.90
CA ASN A 186 -14.55 24.20 11.02
C ASN A 186 -14.68 22.71 10.66
N PRO A 187 -14.07 22.22 9.58
CA PRO A 187 -14.29 20.88 9.08
C PRO A 187 -13.74 19.82 10.03
N LYS A 188 -14.45 18.71 10.12
CA LYS A 188 -13.97 17.50 10.79
C LYS A 188 -13.36 16.59 9.76
N TRP A 189 -12.04 16.61 9.66
CA TRP A 189 -11.31 15.67 8.81
C TRP A 189 -11.11 14.34 9.51
N ILE A 190 -11.56 13.26 8.87
CA ILE A 190 -11.24 11.89 9.25
C ILE A 190 -10.30 11.33 8.19
N VAL A 191 -9.11 10.91 8.62
CA VAL A 191 -8.11 10.34 7.72
C VAL A 191 -8.14 8.83 7.77
N PHE A 192 -8.02 8.20 6.62
CA PHE A 192 -8.04 6.76 6.43
C PHE A 192 -6.72 6.31 5.81
N GLY A 193 -6.25 5.15 6.20
CA GLY A 193 -5.09 4.52 5.58
C GLY A 193 -4.94 3.07 6.02
N TRP A 194 -4.25 2.28 5.21
CA TRP A 194 -3.90 0.91 5.54
C TRP A 194 -2.40 0.68 5.34
N SER A 195 -1.83 -0.29 6.07
CA SER A 195 -0.39 -0.57 6.04
C SER A 195 0.43 0.70 6.36
N TYR A 196 1.42 1.07 5.57
CA TYR A 196 2.18 2.31 5.73
C TYR A 196 1.29 3.57 5.71
N ALA A 197 0.29 3.63 4.84
CA ALA A 197 -0.69 4.73 4.86
C ALA A 197 -1.51 4.75 6.16
N GLY A 198 -1.75 3.59 6.78
CA GLY A 198 -2.33 3.50 8.12
C GLY A 198 -1.44 4.12 9.19
N SER A 199 -0.12 3.91 9.09
CA SER A 199 0.84 4.59 9.97
C SER A 199 0.79 6.10 9.77
N LEU A 200 0.77 6.58 8.51
CA LEU A 200 0.60 8.00 8.21
C LEU A 200 -0.70 8.57 8.80
N ALA A 201 -1.82 7.84 8.67
CA ALA A 201 -3.10 8.27 9.24
C ALA A 201 -3.04 8.41 10.77
N ALA A 202 -2.45 7.44 11.46
CA ALA A 202 -2.25 7.50 12.91
C ALA A 202 -1.33 8.68 13.31
N TRP A 203 -0.21 8.85 12.60
CA TRP A 203 0.72 9.94 12.86
C TRP A 203 0.13 11.32 12.51
N MET A 204 -0.73 11.43 11.50
CA MET A 204 -1.49 12.65 11.23
C MET A 204 -2.34 13.06 12.43
N ARG A 205 -3.10 12.12 13.00
CA ARG A 205 -3.90 12.41 14.21
C ARG A 205 -3.04 12.80 15.40
N TYR A 206 -1.87 12.20 15.54
CA TYR A 206 -0.94 12.48 16.63
C TYR A 206 -0.24 13.84 16.46
N ARG A 207 0.28 14.13 15.26
CA ARG A 207 1.12 15.33 14.99
C ARG A 207 0.31 16.57 14.64
N TYR A 208 -0.86 16.39 14.01
CA TYR A 208 -1.72 17.49 13.53
C TYR A 208 -3.15 17.38 14.09
N PRO A 209 -3.31 17.29 15.44
CA PRO A 209 -4.62 17.09 16.06
C PRO A 209 -5.59 18.26 15.83
N HIS A 210 -5.07 19.43 15.46
CA HIS A 210 -5.85 20.62 15.12
C HIS A 210 -6.45 20.56 13.70
N LEU A 211 -5.90 19.73 12.81
CA LEU A 211 -6.41 19.51 11.45
C LEU A 211 -7.22 18.21 11.36
N VAL A 212 -6.78 17.16 12.02
CA VAL A 212 -7.34 15.81 11.91
C VAL A 212 -8.16 15.49 13.15
N TYR A 213 -9.48 15.35 12.96
CA TYR A 213 -10.42 15.02 14.04
C TYR A 213 -10.30 13.57 14.50
N ALA A 214 -10.19 12.63 13.56
CA ALA A 214 -10.03 11.19 13.82
C ALA A 214 -9.22 10.52 12.73
N ALA A 215 -8.71 9.32 13.02
CA ALA A 215 -7.99 8.48 12.06
C ALA A 215 -8.48 7.04 12.11
N VAL A 216 -8.60 6.43 10.94
CA VAL A 216 -8.82 4.99 10.75
C VAL A 216 -7.52 4.41 10.19
N ALA A 217 -6.73 3.80 11.08
CA ALA A 217 -5.37 3.33 10.81
C ALA A 217 -5.37 1.79 10.75
N SER A 218 -5.74 1.24 9.62
CA SER A 218 -5.87 -0.21 9.43
C SER A 218 -4.50 -0.87 9.22
N SER A 219 -4.23 -1.94 9.98
CA SER A 219 -2.98 -2.74 9.87
C SER A 219 -1.71 -1.89 9.87
N ALA A 220 -1.69 -0.82 10.64
CA ALA A 220 -0.62 0.17 10.68
C ALA A 220 0.61 -0.35 11.44
N PRO A 221 1.80 -0.44 10.83
CA PRO A 221 3.04 -0.76 11.53
C PRO A 221 3.54 0.46 12.32
N LEU A 222 3.13 0.58 13.58
CA LEU A 222 3.47 1.74 14.43
C LEU A 222 4.73 1.53 15.28
N VAL A 223 5.18 0.29 15.41
CA VAL A 223 6.40 -0.06 16.16
C VAL A 223 7.50 -0.42 15.18
N ALA A 224 8.57 0.37 15.17
CA ALA A 224 9.75 0.05 14.38
C ALA A 224 10.52 -1.10 15.06
N ASN A 225 10.53 -2.26 14.43
CA ASN A 225 11.27 -3.44 14.87
C ASN A 225 12.10 -3.97 13.69
N ALA A 226 13.42 -3.90 13.82
CA ALA A 226 14.34 -4.31 12.76
C ALA A 226 14.26 -5.81 12.42
N ASP A 227 14.01 -6.65 13.44
CA ASP A 227 13.82 -8.10 13.28
C ASP A 227 12.39 -8.48 13.69
N PHE A 228 11.44 -8.17 12.81
CA PHE A 228 10.02 -8.42 13.07
C PHE A 228 9.60 -9.84 12.62
N SER A 229 10.11 -10.85 13.30
CA SER A 229 9.75 -12.27 13.06
C SER A 229 8.26 -12.56 13.30
N GLY A 230 7.59 -11.76 14.13
CA GLY A 230 6.14 -11.86 14.39
C GLY A 230 5.27 -11.78 13.14
N TYR A 231 5.71 -11.06 12.11
CA TYR A 231 4.99 -10.98 10.84
C TYR A 231 4.77 -12.36 10.20
N PHE A 232 5.86 -13.12 10.02
CA PHE A 232 5.78 -14.46 9.43
C PHE A 232 5.16 -15.49 10.36
N GLN A 233 5.22 -15.29 11.68
CA GLN A 233 4.50 -16.12 12.65
C GLN A 233 2.99 -16.00 12.45
N GLU A 234 2.45 -14.78 12.30
CA GLU A 234 1.03 -14.57 12.03
C GLU A 234 0.62 -15.10 10.64
N VAL A 235 1.47 -14.95 9.62
CA VAL A 235 1.24 -15.56 8.29
C VAL A 235 1.14 -17.09 8.42
N SER A 236 2.09 -17.72 9.12
CA SER A 236 2.08 -19.17 9.34
C SER A 236 0.83 -19.62 10.10
N LYS A 237 0.44 -18.88 11.14
CA LYS A 237 -0.76 -19.15 11.92
C LYS A 237 -2.04 -19.03 11.07
N ALA A 238 -2.14 -17.99 10.26
CA ALA A 238 -3.26 -17.80 9.34
C ALA A 238 -3.40 -18.96 8.35
N LEU A 239 -2.28 -19.42 7.77
CA LEU A 239 -2.28 -20.58 6.86
C LEU A 239 -2.73 -21.88 7.57
N THR A 240 -2.33 -22.09 8.79
CA THR A 240 -2.70 -23.30 9.57
C THR A 240 -4.14 -23.30 10.07
N THR A 241 -4.85 -22.16 10.07
CA THR A 241 -6.29 -22.15 10.38
C THR A 241 -7.13 -22.80 9.30
N VAL A 242 -6.69 -22.74 8.03
CA VAL A 242 -7.42 -23.36 6.91
C VAL A 242 -7.13 -24.87 6.86
N GLU A 243 -5.86 -25.23 6.86
CA GLU A 243 -5.39 -26.61 6.90
C GLU A 243 -4.07 -26.66 7.69
N PRO A 244 -3.99 -27.47 8.77
CA PRO A 244 -2.81 -27.52 9.66
C PRO A 244 -1.48 -27.76 8.94
N LYS A 245 -1.51 -28.45 7.79
CA LYS A 245 -0.31 -28.76 7.01
C LYS A 245 0.03 -27.73 5.93
N CYS A 246 -0.76 -26.67 5.76
CA CYS A 246 -0.53 -25.69 4.69
C CYS A 246 0.79 -24.92 4.88
N ALA A 247 1.21 -24.66 6.10
CA ALA A 247 2.46 -23.94 6.38
C ALA A 247 3.72 -24.77 6.11
N ASP A 248 3.64 -26.12 6.20
CA ASP A 248 4.81 -26.99 6.08
C ASP A 248 5.51 -26.91 4.73
N PRO A 249 4.82 -27.08 3.57
CA PRO A 249 5.46 -26.98 2.26
C PRO A 249 6.09 -25.60 2.01
N ILE A 250 5.49 -24.54 2.56
CA ILE A 250 5.98 -23.18 2.42
C ILE A 250 7.27 -23.02 3.21
N ARG A 251 7.31 -23.46 4.46
CA ARG A 251 8.50 -23.46 5.31
C ARG A 251 9.64 -24.27 4.67
N ASP A 252 9.33 -25.45 4.13
CA ASP A 252 10.32 -26.29 3.46
C ASP A 252 10.88 -25.61 2.21
N ALA A 253 10.04 -24.97 1.40
CA ALA A 253 10.47 -24.21 0.23
C ALA A 253 11.43 -23.06 0.62
N PHE A 254 11.10 -22.27 1.64
CA PHE A 254 11.98 -21.22 2.15
C PHE A 254 13.31 -21.78 2.67
N SER A 255 13.27 -22.91 3.36
CA SER A 255 14.49 -23.57 3.88
C SER A 255 15.40 -24.02 2.73
N ILE A 256 14.83 -24.64 1.69
CA ILE A 256 15.57 -25.06 0.49
C ILE A 256 16.15 -23.85 -0.25
N MET A 257 15.37 -22.79 -0.42
CA MET A 257 15.84 -21.57 -1.06
C MET A 257 16.97 -20.90 -0.26
N SER A 258 16.79 -20.74 1.05
CA SER A 258 17.79 -20.14 1.94
C SER A 258 19.12 -20.91 1.89
N ALA A 259 19.07 -22.24 1.98
CA ALA A 259 20.25 -23.08 1.81
C ALA A 259 20.87 -22.95 0.41
N GLY A 260 20.03 -22.85 -0.62
CA GLY A 260 20.45 -22.70 -2.01
C GLY A 260 21.10 -21.36 -2.31
N MET A 261 20.73 -20.29 -1.63
CA MET A 261 21.30 -18.94 -1.82
C MET A 261 22.81 -18.88 -1.51
N LYS A 262 23.34 -19.81 -0.72
CA LYS A 262 24.78 -19.94 -0.48
C LYS A 262 25.56 -20.46 -1.71
N ASN A 263 24.87 -21.04 -2.71
CA ASN A 263 25.48 -21.62 -3.92
C ASN A 263 25.24 -20.71 -5.13
N LYS A 264 26.32 -20.32 -5.84
CA LYS A 264 26.26 -19.40 -6.99
C LYS A 264 25.35 -19.91 -8.12
N THR A 265 25.40 -21.18 -8.45
CA THR A 265 24.59 -21.80 -9.51
C THR A 265 23.11 -21.83 -9.13
N LYS A 266 22.80 -22.17 -7.89
CA LYS A 266 21.41 -22.15 -7.41
C LYS A 266 20.85 -20.73 -7.33
N ARG A 267 21.65 -19.72 -6.97
CA ARG A 267 21.21 -18.32 -7.02
C ARG A 267 20.83 -17.88 -8.43
N ALA A 268 21.63 -18.25 -9.43
CA ALA A 268 21.32 -17.95 -10.83
C ALA A 268 20.01 -18.61 -11.27
N HIS A 269 19.83 -19.89 -10.91
CA HIS A 269 18.58 -20.62 -11.17
C HIS A 269 17.37 -19.97 -10.49
N TYR A 270 17.48 -19.55 -9.23
CA TYR A 270 16.38 -18.84 -8.55
C TYR A 270 16.09 -17.48 -9.18
N ALA A 271 17.13 -16.72 -9.60
CA ALA A 271 16.93 -15.46 -10.29
C ALA A 271 16.17 -15.66 -11.62
N GLU A 272 16.46 -16.71 -12.36
CA GLU A 272 15.74 -17.09 -13.58
C GLU A 272 14.30 -17.51 -13.26
N LEU A 273 14.12 -18.43 -12.29
CA LEU A 273 12.82 -18.94 -11.87
C LEU A 273 11.85 -17.83 -11.42
N PHE A 274 12.37 -16.85 -10.69
CA PHE A 274 11.58 -15.72 -10.18
C PHE A 274 11.61 -14.51 -11.11
N LYS A 275 12.16 -14.62 -12.32
CA LYS A 275 12.33 -13.52 -13.28
C LYS A 275 13.00 -12.29 -12.63
N GLY A 276 13.78 -12.52 -11.58
CA GLY A 276 14.55 -11.50 -10.89
C GLY A 276 15.68 -11.00 -11.78
N ARG A 277 16.05 -9.73 -11.65
CA ARG A 277 17.31 -9.26 -12.23
C ARG A 277 18.45 -10.07 -11.62
N PRO A 278 19.53 -10.38 -12.37
CA PRO A 278 20.64 -11.12 -11.82
C PRO A 278 21.14 -10.41 -10.56
N LEU A 279 20.82 -10.96 -9.40
CA LEU A 279 21.37 -10.54 -8.10
C LEU A 279 22.89 -10.81 -8.01
N CYS A 280 23.50 -11.16 -9.15
CA CYS A 280 24.87 -11.60 -9.29
C CYS A 280 25.93 -10.51 -9.04
N ARG A 281 25.54 -9.24 -8.85
CA ARG A 281 26.48 -8.16 -8.53
C ARG A 281 26.63 -7.87 -7.04
N TYR A 282 25.79 -8.44 -6.20
CA TYR A 282 25.90 -8.22 -4.76
C TYR A 282 26.69 -9.35 -4.11
N ASN A 283 27.99 -9.12 -3.95
CA ASN A 283 28.85 -9.87 -3.05
C ASN A 283 28.40 -9.63 -1.61
N SER A 284 28.40 -10.69 -0.80
CA SER A 284 28.44 -10.74 0.68
C SER A 284 27.36 -9.92 1.47
N GLU A 285 26.95 -8.74 1.06
CA GLU A 285 26.05 -7.88 1.84
C GLU A 285 24.61 -8.42 1.97
N TRP A 286 24.12 -9.17 0.99
CA TRP A 286 22.80 -9.80 1.07
C TRP A 286 22.74 -11.00 2.02
N ALA A 287 23.87 -11.65 2.29
CA ALA A 287 23.94 -12.73 3.27
C ALA A 287 23.81 -12.17 4.72
N GLU A 288 24.24 -10.93 4.93
CA GLU A 288 24.06 -10.22 6.21
C GLU A 288 22.63 -9.69 6.37
N PHE A 289 21.97 -9.23 5.30
CA PHE A 289 20.63 -8.67 5.36
C PHE A 289 19.55 -9.74 5.61
N TYR A 290 19.70 -10.97 5.11
CA TYR A 290 18.74 -12.07 5.33
C TYR A 290 19.19 -13.04 6.43
N GLY A 291 20.01 -12.58 7.34
CA GLY A 291 20.13 -13.19 8.66
C GLY A 291 20.88 -14.52 8.68
N THR A 292 22.17 -14.43 8.79
CA THR A 292 22.90 -15.37 9.62
C THR A 292 23.37 -14.66 10.88
N ASN A 293 22.45 -14.13 11.65
CA ASN A 293 22.71 -13.94 13.07
C ASN A 293 22.14 -15.14 13.81
N LYS A 294 23.09 -15.97 14.31
CA LYS A 294 22.86 -17.03 15.28
C LYS A 294 22.25 -16.49 16.56
#